data_5b424ac79c8b36944b09e26b9f6a64a4
#
_entry.id   5b424ac79c8b36944b09e26b9f6a64a4
#
_cell.length_a   1.000
_cell.length_b   1.000
_cell.length_c   1.000
_cell.angle_alpha   90.00
_cell.angle_beta   90.00
_cell.angle_gamma   90.00
#
_symmetry.space_group_name_H-M   'P 1'
#
loop_
_entity.id
_entity.type
_entity.pdbx_description
1 polymer ?
#
loop_
_entity_poly.entity_id
_entity_poly.type
_entity_poly.pdbx_seq_one_letter_code
_entity_poly.pdbx_strand_id
1 'polypeptide(L)'
;MERAAGIAHVLAWGLALCLSAAPALAQTDQTFDTSAGNLLVVLRESRGQNKPDEALRPFGKVRGVLADGREVDVDISWYKFLGDMHIRLVFDGGQTMQSASPEDLARLRLTPDEALKVAVANLERMYGAPAAQPWSGGLMQVQGHEADFNSSYFLDRDFWRGLQAQHPEGLVVAVPRRGGLMYAPASDETAVENLRFSVAALYAGGPGARLSSALYLFKDGHWSVFQPPQEDDE
;
A
#
# COMPACT_ATOMS: atom_id res chain seq x y z
N MET A 1 -5.83 63.46 -59.86
CA MET A 1 -7.09 63.18 -60.53
C MET A 1 -7.24 61.67 -60.43
N GLU A 2 -8.17 61.01 -59.75
CA GLU A 2 -9.54 61.31 -59.37
C GLU A 2 -9.90 60.51 -58.10
N ARG A 3 -10.75 61.02 -57.33
CA ARG A 3 -11.29 60.42 -56.09
C ARG A 3 -12.31 59.31 -56.40
N ALA A 4 -12.32 58.24 -55.64
CA ALA A 4 -13.56 57.51 -55.47
C ALA A 4 -13.63 56.99 -54.00
N ALA A 5 -14.65 57.48 -53.35
CA ALA A 5 -15.07 57.10 -52.02
C ALA A 5 -15.77 55.71 -52.05
N GLY A 6 -15.48 54.83 -51.10
CA GLY A 6 -16.12 53.51 -50.96
C GLY A 6 -16.52 53.27 -49.52
N ILE A 7 -17.77 53.14 -49.32
CA ILE A 7 -18.62 53.03 -48.12
C ILE A 7 -18.21 51.94 -47.20
N ALA A 8 -18.08 52.29 -45.90
CA ALA A 8 -17.89 51.35 -44.80
C ALA A 8 -19.20 50.57 -44.48
N HIS A 9 -19.18 49.27 -44.59
CA HIS A 9 -20.23 48.39 -44.04
C HIS A 9 -19.75 47.82 -42.69
N VAL A 10 -20.37 48.31 -41.63
CA VAL A 10 -20.23 47.78 -40.31
C VAL A 10 -21.12 46.52 -40.20
N LEU A 11 -20.52 45.34 -40.18
CA LEU A 11 -21.20 44.10 -39.86
C LEU A 11 -21.00 43.82 -38.38
N ALA A 12 -22.06 44.02 -37.58
CA ALA A 12 -22.17 43.63 -36.21
C ALA A 12 -22.34 42.10 -36.13
N TRP A 13 -21.29 41.42 -35.66
CA TRP A 13 -21.38 40.01 -35.30
C TRP A 13 -21.83 39.90 -33.88
N GLY A 14 -23.07 39.45 -33.67
CA GLY A 14 -23.59 39.07 -32.36
C GLY A 14 -22.93 37.80 -31.91
N LEU A 15 -22.13 37.87 -30.85
CA LEU A 15 -21.57 36.71 -30.14
C LEU A 15 -22.71 36.09 -29.29
N ALA A 16 -23.32 35.02 -29.80
CA ALA A 16 -24.19 34.17 -28.99
C ALA A 16 -23.30 33.35 -28.02
N LEU A 17 -23.27 33.71 -26.73
CA LEU A 17 -22.72 32.89 -25.66
C LEU A 17 -23.63 31.67 -25.48
N CYS A 18 -23.29 30.55 -26.08
CA CYS A 18 -23.82 29.26 -25.68
C CYS A 18 -23.20 28.90 -24.32
N LEU A 19 -23.91 29.16 -23.22
CA LEU A 19 -23.64 28.50 -21.92
C LEU A 19 -23.96 27.01 -22.10
N SER A 20 -22.98 26.22 -22.48
CA SER A 20 -23.04 24.78 -22.31
C SER A 20 -22.96 24.49 -20.82
N ALA A 21 -24.09 24.19 -20.18
CA ALA A 21 -24.14 23.58 -18.86
C ALA A 21 -23.43 22.25 -18.97
N ALA A 22 -22.19 22.19 -18.45
CA ALA A 22 -21.52 20.90 -18.25
C ALA A 22 -22.42 20.07 -17.33
N PRO A 23 -22.73 18.80 -17.67
CA PRO A 23 -23.44 17.93 -16.74
C PRO A 23 -22.57 17.81 -15.49
N ALA A 24 -23.10 18.20 -14.35
CA ALA A 24 -22.53 17.85 -13.05
C ALA A 24 -22.41 16.32 -13.07
N LEU A 25 -21.16 15.82 -13.10
CA LEU A 25 -20.90 14.40 -12.88
C LEU A 25 -21.47 14.08 -11.50
N ALA A 26 -22.59 13.40 -11.48
CA ALA A 26 -23.15 12.85 -10.28
C ALA A 26 -22.04 11.99 -9.67
N GLN A 27 -21.51 12.41 -8.53
CA GLN A 27 -20.74 11.50 -7.68
C GLN A 27 -21.71 10.37 -7.34
N THR A 28 -21.53 9.23 -8.01
CA THR A 28 -22.17 8.00 -7.57
C THR A 28 -21.65 7.76 -6.16
N ASP A 29 -22.51 7.84 -5.17
CA ASP A 29 -22.26 7.33 -3.82
C ASP A 29 -21.90 5.85 -3.98
N GLN A 30 -20.62 5.58 -4.07
CA GLN A 30 -20.09 4.23 -4.14
C GLN A 30 -20.25 3.66 -2.74
N THR A 31 -21.34 2.92 -2.53
CA THR A 31 -21.53 2.17 -1.28
C THR A 31 -20.54 1.03 -1.25
N PHE A 32 -19.51 1.18 -0.40
CA PHE A 32 -18.55 0.10 -0.18
C PHE A 32 -19.22 -1.06 0.55
N ASP A 33 -18.90 -2.28 0.13
CA ASP A 33 -19.18 -3.45 0.94
C ASP A 33 -18.24 -3.45 2.15
N THR A 34 -18.77 -3.09 3.32
CA THR A 34 -18.04 -3.04 4.58
C THR A 34 -18.24 -4.30 5.41
N SER A 35 -18.48 -5.43 4.77
CA SER A 35 -18.54 -6.75 5.41
C SER A 35 -17.16 -7.28 5.76
N ALA A 36 -17.09 -8.25 6.68
CA ALA A 36 -15.85 -8.93 7.01
C ALA A 36 -15.24 -9.65 5.80
N GLY A 37 -16.07 -10.11 4.86
CA GLY A 37 -15.62 -10.78 3.64
C GLY A 37 -14.93 -9.86 2.64
N ASN A 38 -15.07 -8.54 2.79
CA ASN A 38 -14.41 -7.55 1.92
C ASN A 38 -13.28 -6.78 2.64
N LEU A 39 -12.95 -7.17 3.87
CA LEU A 39 -11.86 -6.56 4.62
C LEU A 39 -10.52 -7.06 4.09
N LEU A 40 -9.63 -6.14 3.75
CA LEU A 40 -8.26 -6.39 3.28
C LEU A 40 -7.24 -5.67 4.16
N VAL A 41 -5.99 -5.98 3.94
CA VAL A 41 -4.85 -5.32 4.59
C VAL A 41 -3.84 -4.85 3.56
N VAL A 42 -3.30 -3.66 3.77
CA VAL A 42 -2.20 -3.12 2.97
C VAL A 42 -1.09 -2.59 3.88
N LEU A 43 0.15 -2.80 3.45
CA LEU A 43 1.33 -2.24 4.09
C LEU A 43 1.62 -0.83 3.58
N ARG A 44 2.13 0.03 4.46
CA ARG A 44 2.58 1.39 4.15
C ARG A 44 3.82 1.76 4.96
N GLU A 45 4.58 2.68 4.43
CA GLU A 45 5.76 3.25 5.08
C GLU A 45 5.39 4.10 6.30
N SER A 46 6.17 3.99 7.37
CA SER A 46 6.16 4.85 8.56
C SER A 46 7.56 5.43 8.77
N ARG A 47 7.86 6.50 8.05
CA ARG A 47 9.17 7.14 8.07
C ARG A 47 9.63 7.52 9.48
N GLY A 48 10.92 7.41 9.72
CA GLY A 48 11.53 7.74 11.00
C GLY A 48 11.14 6.80 12.14
N GLN A 49 10.53 5.64 11.84
CA GLN A 49 10.19 4.61 12.83
C GLN A 49 11.06 3.37 12.61
N ASN A 50 11.39 2.71 13.72
CA ASN A 50 12.01 1.39 13.72
C ASN A 50 11.44 0.59 14.90
N LYS A 51 10.22 0.08 14.74
CA LYS A 51 9.53 -0.69 15.76
C LYS A 51 10.11 -2.12 15.82
N PRO A 52 10.59 -2.60 16.99
CA PRO A 52 11.34 -3.85 17.08
C PRO A 52 10.48 -5.10 17.03
N ASP A 53 9.18 -5.01 17.26
CA ASP A 53 8.26 -6.14 17.39
C ASP A 53 7.07 -6.03 16.43
N GLU A 54 6.39 -7.17 16.20
CA GLU A 54 5.24 -7.27 15.28
C GLU A 54 3.88 -7.03 15.95
N ALA A 55 3.84 -6.69 17.26
CA ALA A 55 2.59 -6.40 17.94
C ALA A 55 1.91 -5.16 17.36
N LEU A 56 0.61 -5.24 17.09
CA LEU A 56 -0.13 -4.12 16.54
C LEU A 56 -0.29 -3.01 17.59
N ARG A 57 0.11 -1.80 17.23
CA ARG A 57 -0.12 -0.61 18.07
C ARG A 57 -0.90 0.42 17.27
N PRO A 58 -2.00 0.96 17.77
CA PRO A 58 -2.76 1.99 17.07
C PRO A 58 -1.84 3.11 16.55
N PHE A 59 -2.04 3.51 15.29
CA PHE A 59 -1.26 4.58 14.67
C PHE A 59 -1.59 5.94 15.32
N GLY A 60 -2.80 6.05 15.83
CA GLY A 60 -3.36 7.26 16.39
C GLY A 60 -4.28 7.99 15.41
N LYS A 61 -4.69 9.20 15.76
CA LYS A 61 -5.53 10.02 14.89
C LYS A 61 -4.76 10.49 13.67
N VAL A 62 -5.42 10.46 12.52
CA VAL A 62 -4.87 10.93 11.26
C VAL A 62 -5.65 12.17 10.83
N ARG A 63 -4.89 13.22 10.47
CA ARG A 63 -5.49 14.44 9.96
C ARG A 63 -6.01 14.21 8.55
N GLY A 64 -7.31 14.42 8.38
CA GLY A 64 -8.00 14.41 7.09
C GLY A 64 -8.45 15.82 6.72
N VAL A 65 -8.73 16.05 5.44
CA VAL A 65 -9.32 17.28 4.93
C VAL A 65 -10.66 16.94 4.30
N LEU A 66 -11.71 17.54 4.78
CA LEU A 66 -13.05 17.39 4.21
C LEU A 66 -13.18 18.12 2.87
N ALA A 67 -14.21 17.79 2.08
CA ALA A 67 -14.46 18.43 0.78
C ALA A 67 -14.64 19.96 0.85
N ASP A 68 -15.04 20.48 2.03
CA ASP A 68 -15.18 21.92 2.30
C ASP A 68 -13.88 22.59 2.78
N GLY A 69 -12.76 21.83 2.80
CA GLY A 69 -11.43 22.31 3.20
C GLY A 69 -11.17 22.29 4.72
N ARG A 70 -12.12 21.87 5.55
CA ARG A 70 -11.90 21.77 6.99
C ARG A 70 -11.00 20.58 7.33
N GLU A 71 -10.03 20.80 8.21
CA GLU A 71 -9.23 19.74 8.79
C GLU A 71 -9.99 19.04 9.92
N VAL A 72 -9.94 17.72 9.93
CA VAL A 72 -10.53 16.88 10.97
C VAL A 72 -9.55 15.79 11.38
N ASP A 73 -9.55 15.46 12.66
CA ASP A 73 -8.82 14.29 13.15
C ASP A 73 -9.76 13.08 13.08
N VAL A 74 -9.33 12.07 12.30
CA VAL A 74 -10.11 10.85 12.05
C VAL A 74 -9.44 9.66 12.72
N ASP A 75 -10.20 8.87 13.44
CA ASP A 75 -9.78 7.58 13.94
C ASP A 75 -9.93 6.55 12.80
N ILE A 76 -8.83 5.89 12.48
CA ILE A 76 -8.76 4.88 11.41
C ILE A 76 -8.06 3.64 11.92
N SER A 77 -8.41 2.49 11.36
CA SER A 77 -7.81 1.19 11.73
C SER A 77 -6.45 1.02 11.07
N TRP A 78 -5.53 1.90 11.44
CA TRP A 78 -4.12 1.84 11.08
C TRP A 78 -3.29 1.48 12.31
N TYR A 79 -2.29 0.61 12.12
CA TYR A 79 -1.50 0.08 13.23
C TYR A 79 -0.02 0.10 12.86
N LYS A 80 0.80 0.69 13.73
CA LYS A 80 2.26 0.55 13.65
C LYS A 80 2.61 -0.92 13.73
N PHE A 81 3.46 -1.33 12.82
CA PHE A 81 3.92 -2.70 12.70
C PHE A 81 5.44 -2.74 12.79
N LEU A 82 6.07 -3.79 12.33
CA LEU A 82 7.51 -4.04 12.44
C LEU A 82 8.34 -3.02 11.62
N GLY A 83 9.48 -2.60 12.16
CA GLY A 83 10.40 -1.67 11.50
C GLY A 83 9.74 -0.32 11.21
N ASP A 84 9.88 0.13 9.98
CA ASP A 84 9.32 1.36 9.43
C ASP A 84 7.97 1.15 8.71
N MET A 85 7.27 0.06 9.02
CA MET A 85 5.99 -0.25 8.40
C MET A 85 4.80 0.00 9.33
N HIS A 86 3.66 0.33 8.71
CA HIS A 86 2.35 0.21 9.34
C HIS A 86 1.38 -0.52 8.44
N ILE A 87 0.40 -1.18 9.04
CA ILE A 87 -0.70 -1.79 8.32
C ILE A 87 -1.90 -0.87 8.32
N ARG A 88 -2.70 -0.96 7.27
CA ARG A 88 -4.01 -0.34 7.15
C ARG A 88 -5.03 -1.41 6.82
N LEU A 89 -6.08 -1.47 7.62
CA LEU A 89 -7.25 -2.27 7.30
C LEU A 89 -8.14 -1.45 6.37
N VAL A 90 -8.57 -2.06 5.27
CA VAL A 90 -9.32 -1.37 4.20
C VAL A 90 -10.44 -2.26 3.68
N PHE A 91 -11.48 -1.66 3.13
CA PHE A 91 -12.49 -2.34 2.31
C PHE A 91 -12.19 -2.08 0.84
N ASP A 92 -12.28 -3.13 0.03
CA ASP A 92 -12.06 -3.02 -1.40
C ASP A 92 -13.33 -2.49 -2.11
N GLY A 93 -13.15 -1.49 -2.97
CA GLY A 93 -14.18 -0.96 -3.86
C GLY A 93 -13.88 -1.26 -5.33
N GLY A 94 -12.94 -2.15 -5.62
CA GLY A 94 -12.52 -2.53 -6.96
C GLY A 94 -11.59 -1.53 -7.64
N GLN A 95 -11.87 -0.24 -7.61
CA GLN A 95 -11.01 0.82 -8.14
C GLN A 95 -10.41 1.70 -7.05
N THR A 96 -11.02 1.73 -5.89
CA THR A 96 -10.60 2.53 -4.74
C THR A 96 -10.70 1.71 -3.46
N MET A 97 -9.97 2.10 -2.43
CA MET A 97 -10.02 1.46 -1.12
C MET A 97 -10.54 2.46 -0.09
N GLN A 98 -11.46 2.02 0.76
CA GLN A 98 -11.92 2.76 1.92
C GLN A 98 -11.20 2.28 3.17
N SER A 99 -10.59 3.18 3.95
CA SER A 99 -10.04 2.80 5.26
C SER A 99 -11.15 2.33 6.20
N ALA A 100 -10.94 1.19 6.84
CA ALA A 100 -11.81 0.75 7.91
C ALA A 100 -11.63 1.66 9.14
N SER A 101 -12.71 1.94 9.85
CA SER A 101 -12.70 2.65 11.11
C SER A 101 -12.72 1.69 12.31
N PRO A 102 -12.39 2.15 13.54
CA PRO A 102 -12.58 1.35 14.75
C PRO A 102 -14.04 0.93 14.95
N GLU A 103 -15.01 1.76 14.54
CA GLU A 103 -16.44 1.45 14.58
C GLU A 103 -16.80 0.31 13.63
N ASP A 104 -16.16 0.24 12.45
CA ASP A 104 -16.34 -0.89 11.54
C ASP A 104 -15.86 -2.20 12.19
N LEU A 105 -14.69 -2.20 12.82
CA LEU A 105 -14.20 -3.39 13.52
C LEU A 105 -15.12 -3.78 14.68
N ALA A 106 -15.63 -2.81 15.44
CA ALA A 106 -16.57 -3.06 16.52
C ALA A 106 -17.88 -3.66 15.97
N ARG A 107 -18.42 -3.13 14.86
CA ARG A 107 -19.61 -3.65 14.17
C ARG A 107 -19.39 -5.09 13.67
N LEU A 108 -18.20 -5.37 13.17
CA LEU A 108 -17.80 -6.70 12.71
C LEU A 108 -17.44 -7.65 13.87
N ARG A 109 -17.35 -7.14 15.10
CA ARG A 109 -16.95 -7.87 16.31
C ARG A 109 -15.54 -8.48 16.20
N LEU A 110 -14.62 -7.73 15.60
CA LEU A 110 -13.23 -8.13 15.41
C LEU A 110 -12.30 -7.26 16.24
N THR A 111 -11.38 -7.88 16.94
CA THR A 111 -10.18 -7.22 17.45
C THR A 111 -9.24 -6.90 16.28
N PRO A 112 -8.25 -6.00 16.43
CA PRO A 112 -7.27 -5.71 15.38
C PRO A 112 -6.54 -6.96 14.87
N ASP A 113 -6.15 -7.87 15.77
CA ASP A 113 -5.43 -9.10 15.39
C ASP A 113 -6.35 -10.10 14.66
N GLU A 114 -7.62 -10.21 15.03
CA GLU A 114 -8.60 -11.02 14.31
C GLU A 114 -8.91 -10.41 12.95
N ALA A 115 -9.06 -9.09 12.87
CA ALA A 115 -9.29 -8.36 11.63
C ALA A 115 -8.11 -8.55 10.65
N LEU A 116 -6.87 -8.53 11.15
CA LEU A 116 -5.69 -8.82 10.34
C LEU A 116 -5.72 -10.25 9.78
N LYS A 117 -6.06 -11.25 10.59
CA LYS A 117 -6.18 -12.65 10.12
C LYS A 117 -7.27 -12.80 9.05
N VAL A 118 -8.43 -12.18 9.26
CA VAL A 118 -9.52 -12.17 8.27
C VAL A 118 -9.08 -11.50 6.97
N ALA A 119 -8.40 -10.36 7.08
CA ALA A 119 -7.94 -9.60 5.91
C ALA A 119 -6.89 -10.35 5.08
N VAL A 120 -5.96 -11.07 5.72
CA VAL A 120 -4.98 -11.93 5.03
C VAL A 120 -5.67 -13.10 4.33
N ALA A 121 -6.61 -13.79 4.99
CA ALA A 121 -7.37 -14.87 4.37
C ALA A 121 -8.23 -14.38 3.19
N ASN A 122 -8.80 -13.17 3.29
CA ASN A 122 -9.52 -12.57 2.16
C ASN A 122 -8.59 -12.20 1.00
N LEU A 123 -7.35 -11.74 1.29
CA LEU A 123 -6.36 -11.44 0.26
C LEU A 123 -6.09 -12.67 -0.61
N GLU A 124 -5.84 -13.82 0.00
CA GLU A 124 -5.65 -15.07 -0.72
C GLU A 124 -6.91 -15.49 -1.51
N ARG A 125 -8.08 -15.39 -0.89
CA ARG A 125 -9.35 -15.76 -1.51
C ARG A 125 -9.69 -14.89 -2.73
N MET A 126 -9.40 -13.59 -2.67
CA MET A 126 -9.76 -12.62 -3.72
C MET A 126 -8.69 -12.48 -4.80
N TYR A 127 -7.43 -12.56 -4.41
CA TYR A 127 -6.27 -12.26 -5.27
C TYR A 127 -5.29 -13.44 -5.42
N GLY A 128 -5.71 -14.63 -4.96
CA GLY A 128 -4.94 -15.87 -5.06
C GLY A 128 -3.85 -16.01 -4.01
N ALA A 129 -3.44 -17.25 -3.79
CA ALA A 129 -2.32 -17.56 -2.90
C ALA A 129 -1.01 -17.05 -3.50
N PRO A 130 -0.07 -16.55 -2.65
CA PRO A 130 1.24 -16.11 -3.13
C PRO A 130 2.09 -17.28 -3.61
N ALA A 131 2.93 -17.02 -4.61
CA ALA A 131 3.91 -17.96 -5.11
C ALA A 131 5.31 -17.36 -5.12
N ALA A 132 6.30 -18.15 -4.70
CA ALA A 132 7.71 -17.79 -4.79
C ALA A 132 8.27 -18.17 -6.15
N GLN A 133 8.96 -17.24 -6.82
CA GLN A 133 9.59 -17.44 -8.11
C GLN A 133 11.06 -17.02 -8.06
N PRO A 134 11.98 -17.74 -8.74
CA PRO A 134 13.36 -17.34 -8.80
C PRO A 134 13.54 -15.94 -9.40
N TRP A 135 14.45 -15.17 -8.77
CA TRP A 135 14.93 -13.88 -9.25
C TRP A 135 16.45 -13.93 -9.41
N SER A 136 17.04 -12.93 -10.03
CA SER A 136 18.49 -12.86 -10.21
C SER A 136 19.25 -12.79 -8.87
N GLY A 137 20.48 -13.29 -8.85
CA GLY A 137 21.37 -13.19 -7.69
C GLY A 137 21.01 -14.09 -6.51
N GLY A 138 20.34 -15.22 -6.75
CA GLY A 138 19.93 -16.15 -5.68
C GLY A 138 18.70 -15.69 -4.90
N LEU A 139 18.06 -14.59 -5.32
CA LEU A 139 16.84 -14.07 -4.68
C LEU A 139 15.60 -14.82 -5.17
N MET A 140 14.56 -14.75 -4.36
CA MET A 140 13.22 -15.20 -4.70
C MET A 140 12.26 -14.00 -4.62
N GLN A 141 11.36 -13.88 -5.59
CA GLN A 141 10.27 -12.91 -5.58
C GLN A 141 8.97 -13.60 -5.22
N VAL A 142 8.16 -12.96 -4.36
CA VAL A 142 6.82 -13.43 -4.00
C VAL A 142 5.78 -12.61 -4.77
N GLN A 143 4.86 -13.29 -5.44
CA GLN A 143 3.83 -12.68 -6.27
C GLN A 143 2.49 -13.39 -6.07
N GLY A 144 1.41 -12.59 -6.01
CA GLY A 144 0.03 -13.03 -6.21
C GLY A 144 -0.46 -12.66 -7.61
N HIS A 145 -1.76 -12.72 -7.84
CA HIS A 145 -2.36 -12.36 -9.12
C HIS A 145 -2.42 -10.85 -9.35
N GLU A 146 -2.45 -10.05 -8.27
CA GLU A 146 -2.54 -8.59 -8.33
C GLU A 146 -1.30 -7.96 -7.70
N ALA A 147 -0.51 -7.28 -8.53
CA ALA A 147 0.80 -6.75 -8.15
C ALA A 147 0.73 -5.73 -7.00
N ASP A 148 -0.34 -4.94 -6.93
CA ASP A 148 -0.51 -3.91 -5.89
C ASP A 148 -0.63 -4.48 -4.48
N PHE A 149 -0.97 -5.77 -4.36
CA PHE A 149 -1.08 -6.47 -3.08
C PHE A 149 0.12 -7.37 -2.76
N ASN A 150 1.13 -7.48 -3.62
CA ASN A 150 2.26 -8.38 -3.37
C ASN A 150 2.93 -8.13 -2.02
N SER A 151 3.11 -6.87 -1.62
CA SER A 151 3.69 -6.53 -0.32
C SER A 151 2.84 -7.03 0.86
N SER A 152 1.53 -7.14 0.71
CA SER A 152 0.61 -7.56 1.78
C SER A 152 0.80 -9.04 2.14
N TYR A 153 1.31 -9.87 1.23
CA TYR A 153 1.67 -11.26 1.54
C TYR A 153 2.85 -11.39 2.52
N PHE A 154 3.53 -10.30 2.85
CA PHE A 154 4.43 -10.27 4.02
C PHE A 154 3.72 -10.71 5.30
N LEU A 155 2.44 -10.43 5.42
CA LEU A 155 1.62 -10.74 6.60
C LEU A 155 1.06 -12.17 6.61
N ASP A 156 1.23 -12.92 5.53
CA ASP A 156 0.76 -14.30 5.38
C ASP A 156 1.71 -15.29 6.05
N ARG A 157 1.48 -15.52 7.34
CA ARG A 157 2.37 -16.36 8.15
C ARG A 157 2.39 -17.82 7.72
N ASP A 158 1.31 -18.33 7.17
CA ASP A 158 1.23 -19.74 6.78
C ASP A 158 2.05 -19.99 5.53
N PHE A 159 2.03 -19.06 4.57
CA PHE A 159 2.95 -19.07 3.44
C PHE A 159 4.43 -19.05 3.89
N TRP A 160 4.80 -18.14 4.80
CA TRP A 160 6.18 -18.02 5.28
C TRP A 160 6.64 -19.24 6.09
N ARG A 161 5.76 -19.85 6.91
CA ARG A 161 6.06 -21.10 7.60
C ARG A 161 6.31 -22.25 6.63
N GLY A 162 5.51 -22.33 5.56
CA GLY A 162 5.71 -23.32 4.50
C GLY A 162 7.09 -23.20 3.83
N LEU A 163 7.52 -21.98 3.53
CA LEU A 163 8.86 -21.74 2.97
C LEU A 163 9.97 -22.01 4.00
N GLN A 164 9.81 -21.56 5.24
CA GLN A 164 10.80 -21.76 6.31
C GLN A 164 11.09 -23.23 6.60
N ALA A 165 10.12 -24.11 6.38
CA ALA A 165 10.34 -25.57 6.57
C ALA A 165 11.54 -26.12 5.77
N GLN A 166 11.90 -25.46 4.65
CA GLN A 166 13.07 -25.80 3.83
C GLN A 166 14.32 -25.00 4.21
N HIS A 167 14.20 -24.00 5.10
CA HIS A 167 15.25 -23.05 5.48
C HIS A 167 15.29 -22.88 7.01
N PRO A 168 15.87 -23.83 7.74
CA PRO A 168 15.84 -23.84 9.23
C PRO A 168 16.51 -22.61 9.85
N GLU A 169 17.46 -21.97 9.17
CA GLU A 169 18.09 -20.73 9.62
C GLU A 169 17.20 -19.50 9.45
N GLY A 170 16.05 -19.65 8.77
CA GLY A 170 15.10 -18.59 8.49
C GLY A 170 15.25 -17.98 7.10
N LEU A 171 14.43 -16.98 6.87
CA LEU A 171 14.36 -16.24 5.60
C LEU A 171 14.57 -14.75 5.86
N VAL A 172 15.49 -14.13 5.15
CA VAL A 172 15.65 -12.67 5.14
C VAL A 172 14.76 -12.12 4.06
N VAL A 173 13.84 -11.23 4.44
CA VAL A 173 12.75 -10.75 3.59
C VAL A 173 12.83 -9.23 3.47
N ALA A 174 12.48 -8.72 2.30
CA ALA A 174 12.46 -7.29 1.99
C ALA A 174 11.17 -6.89 1.29
N VAL A 175 10.67 -5.70 1.64
CA VAL A 175 9.46 -5.09 1.06
C VAL A 175 9.77 -3.65 0.64
N PRO A 176 10.63 -3.41 -0.36
CA PRO A 176 11.05 -2.06 -0.71
C PRO A 176 9.92 -1.21 -1.28
N ARG A 177 8.94 -1.82 -1.90
CA ARG A 177 7.82 -1.17 -2.59
C ARG A 177 6.54 -2.00 -2.50
N ARG A 178 5.38 -1.40 -2.79
CA ARG A 178 4.07 -2.07 -2.75
C ARG A 178 3.99 -3.35 -3.60
N GLY A 179 4.54 -3.33 -4.80
CA GLY A 179 4.58 -4.49 -5.70
C GLY A 179 5.80 -5.39 -5.50
N GLY A 180 6.70 -5.04 -4.57
CA GLY A 180 7.98 -5.72 -4.38
C GLY A 180 8.02 -6.48 -3.05
N LEU A 181 8.02 -7.80 -3.11
CA LEU A 181 8.24 -8.67 -1.96
C LEU A 181 9.26 -9.72 -2.36
N MET A 182 10.41 -9.72 -1.70
CA MET A 182 11.54 -10.58 -2.05
C MET A 182 12.15 -11.20 -0.81
N TYR A 183 12.81 -12.33 -0.98
CA TYR A 183 13.54 -12.97 0.11
C TYR A 183 14.78 -13.73 -0.37
N ALA A 184 15.64 -14.04 0.60
CA ALA A 184 16.76 -14.96 0.48
C ALA A 184 16.80 -15.91 1.69
N PRO A 185 17.30 -17.15 1.54
CA PRO A 185 17.63 -17.98 2.70
C PRO A 185 18.66 -17.28 3.60
N ALA A 186 18.43 -17.25 4.91
CA ALA A 186 19.34 -16.57 5.83
C ALA A 186 20.75 -17.20 5.88
N SER A 187 20.88 -18.47 5.45
CA SER A 187 22.15 -19.18 5.35
C SER A 187 22.94 -18.87 4.06
N ASP A 188 22.34 -18.20 3.07
CA ASP A 188 23.02 -17.79 1.83
C ASP A 188 23.48 -16.33 1.94
N GLU A 189 24.70 -16.13 2.47
CA GLU A 189 25.27 -14.79 2.68
C GLU A 189 25.34 -13.97 1.38
N THR A 190 25.64 -14.63 0.23
CA THR A 190 25.71 -13.94 -1.05
C THR A 190 24.34 -13.45 -1.51
N ALA A 191 23.30 -14.28 -1.37
CA ALA A 191 21.95 -13.87 -1.68
C ALA A 191 21.44 -12.77 -0.75
N VAL A 192 21.76 -12.83 0.57
CA VAL A 192 21.43 -11.77 1.52
C VAL A 192 22.10 -10.44 1.16
N GLU A 193 23.38 -10.46 0.71
CA GLU A 193 24.05 -9.24 0.26
C GLU A 193 23.42 -8.68 -1.02
N ASN A 194 23.08 -9.55 -1.98
CA ASN A 194 22.33 -9.14 -3.18
C ASN A 194 20.96 -8.55 -2.83
N LEU A 195 20.30 -9.06 -1.78
CA LEU A 195 19.04 -8.54 -1.29
C LEU A 195 19.22 -7.12 -0.74
N ARG A 196 20.26 -6.85 0.07
CA ARG A 196 20.59 -5.51 0.58
C ARG A 196 20.74 -4.49 -0.56
N PHE A 197 21.54 -4.86 -1.56
CA PHE A 197 21.78 -4.00 -2.73
C PHE A 197 20.47 -3.72 -3.51
N SER A 198 19.69 -4.77 -3.74
CA SER A 198 18.41 -4.67 -4.47
C SER A 198 17.41 -3.79 -3.74
N VAL A 199 17.31 -3.91 -2.41
CA VAL A 199 16.43 -3.08 -1.58
C VAL A 199 16.83 -1.60 -1.69
N ALA A 200 18.12 -1.29 -1.52
CA ALA A 200 18.59 0.08 -1.62
C ALA A 200 18.25 0.72 -2.98
N ALA A 201 18.48 -0.01 -4.08
CA ALA A 201 18.19 0.46 -5.43
C ALA A 201 16.68 0.64 -5.67
N LEU A 202 15.85 -0.32 -5.26
CA LEU A 202 14.40 -0.28 -5.46
C LEU A 202 13.73 0.77 -4.58
N TYR A 203 14.17 0.92 -3.33
CA TYR A 203 13.66 1.93 -2.42
C TYR A 203 14.00 3.34 -2.90
N ALA A 204 15.22 3.58 -3.38
CA ALA A 204 15.65 4.86 -3.94
C ALA A 204 14.94 5.24 -5.26
N GLY A 205 14.45 4.27 -6.01
CA GLY A 205 13.91 4.43 -7.38
C GLY A 205 12.65 5.29 -7.55
N GLY A 206 12.26 6.05 -6.53
CA GLY A 206 11.19 7.06 -6.58
C GLY A 206 10.18 6.95 -5.43
N PRO A 207 9.58 8.07 -4.99
CA PRO A 207 8.79 8.16 -3.74
C PRO A 207 7.42 7.47 -3.81
N GLY A 208 6.85 7.32 -4.99
CA GLY A 208 5.41 7.02 -5.17
C GLY A 208 4.92 5.64 -4.72
N ALA A 209 5.79 4.72 -4.33
CA ALA A 209 5.38 3.38 -3.90
C ALA A 209 6.34 2.78 -2.87
N ARG A 210 7.20 3.58 -2.23
CA ARG A 210 8.10 3.15 -1.16
C ARG A 210 7.34 2.49 -0.04
N LEU A 211 7.99 1.51 0.60
CA LEU A 211 7.39 0.83 1.73
C LEU A 211 8.39 0.66 2.86
N SER A 212 9.52 0.00 2.64
CA SER A 212 10.55 -0.18 3.67
C SER A 212 11.93 -0.34 3.06
N SER A 213 12.93 0.29 3.67
CA SER A 213 14.36 0.06 3.38
C SER A 213 14.99 -0.98 4.31
N ALA A 214 14.24 -1.47 5.30
CA ALA A 214 14.69 -2.50 6.24
C ALA A 214 14.73 -3.89 5.61
N LEU A 215 15.50 -4.78 6.24
CA LEU A 215 15.40 -6.21 6.05
C LEU A 215 14.79 -6.86 7.30
N TYR A 216 14.00 -7.88 7.09
CA TYR A 216 13.26 -8.59 8.13
C TYR A 216 13.65 -10.05 8.13
N LEU A 217 13.76 -10.66 9.31
CA LEU A 217 13.98 -12.09 9.47
C LEU A 217 12.66 -12.77 9.86
N PHE A 218 12.29 -13.78 9.09
CA PHE A 218 11.26 -14.72 9.49
C PHE A 218 11.92 -16.00 9.97
N LYS A 219 11.81 -16.29 11.26
CA LYS A 219 12.37 -17.48 11.88
C LYS A 219 11.45 -17.96 13.00
N ASP A 220 11.28 -19.27 13.13
CA ASP A 220 10.46 -19.93 14.16
C ASP A 220 9.00 -19.39 14.21
N GLY A 221 8.48 -19.01 13.02
CA GLY A 221 7.13 -18.45 12.87
C GLY A 221 6.96 -16.99 13.31
N HIS A 222 8.06 -16.27 13.58
CA HIS A 222 8.07 -14.90 14.07
C HIS A 222 8.88 -13.97 13.16
N TRP A 223 8.43 -12.72 13.10
CA TRP A 223 9.14 -11.65 12.44
C TRP A 223 10.02 -10.85 13.40
N SER A 224 11.21 -10.49 12.96
CA SER A 224 12.09 -9.53 13.63
C SER A 224 12.77 -8.63 12.60
N VAL A 225 13.30 -7.49 13.05
CA VAL A 225 14.13 -6.62 12.19
C VAL A 225 15.52 -7.24 12.08
N PHE A 226 15.91 -7.63 10.88
CA PHE A 226 17.25 -8.15 10.57
C PHE A 226 18.25 -7.03 10.34
N GLN A 227 17.85 -6.01 9.60
CA GLN A 227 18.60 -4.78 9.38
C GLN A 227 17.63 -3.61 9.49
N PRO A 228 17.93 -2.61 10.34
CA PRO A 228 17.06 -1.45 10.51
C PRO A 228 16.88 -0.68 9.20
N PRO A 229 15.80 0.11 9.07
CA PRO A 229 15.62 1.00 7.93
C PRO A 229 16.75 2.03 7.86
N GLN A 230 17.01 2.53 6.65
CA GLN A 230 17.91 3.64 6.45
C GLN A 230 17.36 4.88 7.16
N GLU A 231 18.22 5.57 7.88
CA GLU A 231 17.88 6.89 8.41
C GLU A 231 17.73 7.86 7.24
N ASP A 232 16.66 8.65 7.25
CA ASP A 232 16.54 9.73 6.27
C ASP A 232 17.64 10.76 6.61
N ASP A 233 18.54 11.02 5.67
CA ASP A 233 19.43 12.16 5.76
C ASP A 233 18.56 13.43 5.76
N GLU A 234 18.54 14.16 6.89
CA GLU A 234 17.85 15.45 7.04
C GLU A 234 18.45 16.56 6.16
#